data_a8424e5adb27674e3c8006bddbca6f48
#
_entry.id   a8424e5adb27674e3c8006bddbca6f48
#
_cell.length_a   1.000
_cell.length_b   1.000
_cell.length_c   1.000
_cell.angle_alpha   90.00
_cell.angle_beta   90.00
_cell.angle_gamma   90.00
#
_symmetry.space_group_name_H-M   'P 1'
#
loop_
_entity.id
_entity.type
_entity.pdbx_description
1 polymer ?
#
loop_
_entity_poly.entity_id
_entity_poly.type
_entity_poly.pdbx_seq_one_letter_code
_entity_poly.pdbx_strand_id
1 'polypeptide(L)'
;MRTKLNYLISLMCIIAFTSAFANAGMNPSPSSEEDIPKLNNPISVQYLKKNLHKKQPRLVLNAKIERELKKDLKNDPVIQNMYEAIKLNAKDVQKKPLLERIKTGRRLLSVSREMLWRINMLGIVYRVEKDPVVLERINDEVVAVCNFSDWNPSHFLDVAEMSMAVAFALDWTAGDLPKSTIQLAKKALIEKGIEPSWPESGQNPGWAYGSNNWNQVCNGGMVAAAIAVADDEPELAAKTIHRAIDGMVHALVEYGPDGVYPEGSTYWSYGTRFSVVTAAMFESAFGTDFGLADYPAFKESAVFRKLSVAPSGWYYNFADCGDKRGENGDVVLAWFASKTGNKAFFERERFLRPPEEMGELSRLSGAALIWLSQFEPTTDKKMPTAWKGEGANPVVFFTGGEDDPHNYYFGGKGGRGMVNHGNMDGGSFIFELNGVRWVVDPGNQSYHALEKTGFNLWGRCQDCERWTLLTKNNYGHSTITVNGELHRTEGLVTLTDFKDGEQPEATFDMTATLGDFVSSASRKFIKDSPTSVVIEDEIEKSEKTELITWQLMTAADVEIVPEGAILTQDGKELKVENLSHPDYMLSVVSLYPAPLELDRQIEGLKRIELLIP
;
A
#
# COMPACT_ATOMS: atom_id res chain seq x y z
N MET A 1 50.97 -57.60 35.35
CA MET A 1 50.36 -57.67 34.00
C MET A 1 49.76 -56.34 33.70
N ARG A 2 50.21 -55.70 32.63
CA ARG A 2 50.01 -54.29 32.33
C ARG A 2 48.66 -54.08 31.62
N THR A 3 47.78 -53.24 32.19
CA THR A 3 46.55 -52.74 31.58
C THR A 3 46.85 -51.36 30.96
N LYS A 4 46.65 -51.24 29.66
CA LYS A 4 46.78 -49.97 28.94
C LYS A 4 45.48 -49.16 29.09
N LEU A 5 45.64 -47.94 29.58
CA LEU A 5 44.57 -46.94 29.68
C LEU A 5 44.51 -46.16 28.37
N ASN A 6 43.42 -46.29 27.60
CA ASN A 6 43.17 -45.48 26.42
C ASN A 6 42.40 -44.23 26.84
N TYR A 7 42.99 -43.06 26.66
CA TYR A 7 42.31 -41.76 26.79
C TYR A 7 41.51 -41.50 25.52
N LEU A 8 40.17 -41.38 25.70
CA LEU A 8 39.30 -40.87 24.69
C LEU A 8 39.24 -39.36 24.88
N ILE A 9 39.79 -38.59 23.93
CA ILE A 9 39.62 -37.13 23.89
C ILE A 9 38.26 -36.85 23.30
N SER A 10 37.32 -36.42 24.17
CA SER A 10 36.01 -35.93 23.76
C SER A 10 36.18 -34.51 23.26
N LEU A 11 36.14 -34.32 21.93
CA LEU A 11 36.10 -33.01 21.30
C LEU A 11 34.70 -32.43 21.45
N MET A 12 34.54 -31.56 22.44
CA MET A 12 33.29 -30.80 22.65
C MET A 12 33.18 -29.74 21.55
N CYS A 13 32.47 -30.03 20.47
CA CYS A 13 32.03 -29.01 19.52
C CYS A 13 31.00 -28.13 20.23
N ILE A 14 31.43 -26.96 20.70
CA ILE A 14 30.53 -25.87 21.07
C ILE A 14 29.92 -25.37 19.77
N ILE A 15 28.73 -25.86 19.43
CA ILE A 15 27.90 -25.24 18.40
C ILE A 15 27.33 -23.96 19.04
N ALA A 16 27.98 -22.85 18.78
CA ALA A 16 27.39 -21.56 19.03
C ALA A 16 26.16 -21.43 18.13
N PHE A 17 24.99 -21.62 18.70
CA PHE A 17 23.75 -21.15 18.10
C PHE A 17 23.81 -19.62 18.09
N THR A 18 24.43 -19.05 17.09
CA THR A 18 24.08 -17.71 16.68
C THR A 18 22.65 -17.79 16.14
N SER A 19 21.71 -17.35 16.95
CA SER A 19 20.37 -17.01 16.50
C SER A 19 20.53 -15.90 15.45
N ALA A 20 20.76 -16.29 14.20
CA ALA A 20 20.53 -15.43 13.07
C ALA A 20 19.03 -15.16 13.07
N PHE A 21 18.62 -14.07 13.75
CA PHE A 21 17.38 -13.41 13.39
C PHE A 21 17.53 -13.10 11.91
N ALA A 22 16.83 -13.87 11.11
CA ALA A 22 16.69 -13.58 9.71
C ALA A 22 16.11 -12.16 9.65
N ASN A 23 16.97 -11.18 9.37
CA ASN A 23 16.56 -9.93 8.82
C ASN A 23 15.57 -10.28 7.71
N ALA A 24 14.36 -9.77 7.77
CA ALA A 24 13.49 -9.71 6.62
C ALA A 24 14.33 -8.99 5.56
N GLY A 25 15.00 -9.78 4.73
CA GLY A 25 16.02 -9.29 3.83
C GLY A 25 15.37 -8.29 2.89
N MET A 26 15.78 -7.04 3.00
CA MET A 26 15.63 -6.09 1.93
C MET A 26 16.47 -6.66 0.79
N ASN A 27 15.85 -7.38 -0.14
CA ASN A 27 16.48 -7.60 -1.42
C ASN A 27 16.57 -6.24 -2.08
N PRO A 28 17.74 -5.83 -2.59
CA PRO A 28 17.81 -4.64 -3.41
C PRO A 28 16.84 -4.82 -4.56
N SER A 29 16.06 -3.79 -4.84
CA SER A 29 15.36 -3.64 -6.11
C SER A 29 16.35 -3.83 -7.25
N PRO A 30 15.89 -4.30 -8.41
CA PRO A 30 16.77 -4.47 -9.57
C PRO A 30 17.35 -3.15 -10.13
N SER A 31 16.97 -1.99 -9.59
CA SER A 31 17.64 -0.74 -9.88
C SER A 31 19.04 -0.75 -9.28
N SER A 32 20.05 -0.55 -10.13
CA SER A 32 21.41 -0.30 -9.68
C SER A 32 21.42 0.96 -8.79
N GLU A 33 22.39 1.10 -7.86
CA GLU A 33 22.55 2.34 -7.08
C GLU A 33 22.69 3.59 -7.99
N GLU A 34 23.07 3.40 -9.26
CA GLU A 34 23.19 4.44 -10.27
C GLU A 34 21.84 5.00 -10.74
N ASP A 35 20.73 4.24 -10.60
CA ASP A 35 19.40 4.64 -11.03
C ASP A 35 18.62 5.43 -9.97
N ILE A 36 19.15 5.55 -8.75
CA ILE A 36 18.49 6.28 -7.67
C ILE A 36 18.68 7.79 -7.88
N PRO A 37 17.57 8.56 -8.05
CA PRO A 37 17.67 10.00 -8.27
C PRO A 37 18.27 10.69 -7.04
N LYS A 38 19.19 11.62 -7.26
CA LYS A 38 19.74 12.48 -6.19
C LYS A 38 18.92 13.75 -6.13
N LEU A 39 18.23 13.95 -5.02
CA LEU A 39 17.53 15.21 -4.75
C LEU A 39 18.54 16.30 -4.32
N ASN A 40 18.14 17.55 -4.55
CA ASN A 40 18.89 18.66 -3.99
C ASN A 40 18.64 18.75 -2.48
N ASN A 41 19.64 18.34 -1.69
CA ASN A 41 19.51 18.28 -0.23
C ASN A 41 20.43 19.32 0.45
N PRO A 42 19.97 20.57 0.66
CA PRO A 42 20.76 21.63 1.26
C PRO A 42 20.70 21.60 2.80
N ILE A 43 20.01 20.64 3.39
CA ILE A 43 19.71 20.63 4.84
C ILE A 43 20.99 20.58 5.68
N SER A 44 21.11 21.60 6.51
CA SER A 44 22.14 21.80 7.52
C SER A 44 21.57 22.66 8.64
N VAL A 45 22.25 22.74 9.76
CA VAL A 45 21.84 23.64 10.89
C VAL A 45 21.67 25.09 10.41
N GLN A 46 22.58 25.56 9.56
CA GLN A 46 22.50 26.91 9.00
C GLN A 46 21.28 27.07 8.10
N TYR A 47 20.99 26.06 7.28
CA TYR A 47 19.83 26.07 6.41
C TYR A 47 18.53 26.12 7.22
N LEU A 48 18.39 25.32 8.29
CA LEU A 48 17.23 25.35 9.19
C LEU A 48 17.05 26.72 9.81
N LYS A 49 18.11 27.29 10.40
CA LYS A 49 18.07 28.62 11.03
C LYS A 49 17.63 29.72 10.07
N LYS A 50 17.96 29.61 8.79
CA LYS A 50 17.65 30.61 7.76
C LYS A 50 16.27 30.40 7.12
N ASN A 51 15.89 29.16 6.81
CA ASN A 51 14.79 28.88 5.90
C ASN A 51 13.56 28.25 6.58
N LEU A 52 13.72 27.64 7.76
CA LEU A 52 12.57 27.08 8.48
C LEU A 52 11.64 28.22 8.92
N HIS A 53 10.35 28.12 8.60
CA HIS A 53 9.35 29.07 9.06
C HIS A 53 9.36 29.15 10.60
N LYS A 54 9.49 30.33 11.14
CA LYS A 54 9.68 30.53 12.59
C LYS A 54 8.41 30.39 13.41
N LYS A 55 7.26 30.62 12.78
CA LYS A 55 5.97 30.58 13.47
C LYS A 55 5.23 29.31 13.13
N GLN A 56 4.68 28.64 14.12
CA GLN A 56 3.71 27.57 13.98
C GLN A 56 2.34 28.11 13.57
N PRO A 57 1.51 27.35 12.83
CA PRO A 57 1.80 26.01 12.32
C PRO A 57 2.79 26.06 11.15
N ARG A 58 3.54 24.96 10.98
CA ARG A 58 4.49 24.76 9.89
C ARG A 58 4.52 23.32 9.37
N LEU A 59 3.67 22.44 9.91
CA LEU A 59 3.47 21.07 9.44
C LEU A 59 2.18 20.97 8.64
N VAL A 60 2.29 20.84 7.34
CA VAL A 60 1.19 20.83 6.34
C VAL A 60 0.45 22.17 6.26
N LEU A 61 0.30 22.86 7.36
CA LEU A 61 -0.25 24.20 7.49
C LEU A 61 0.85 25.25 7.64
N ASN A 62 0.58 26.43 7.15
CA ASN A 62 1.25 27.68 7.54
C ASN A 62 0.22 28.82 7.51
N ALA A 63 0.61 30.03 7.89
CA ALA A 63 -0.31 31.15 7.99
C ALA A 63 -1.02 31.53 6.67
N LYS A 64 -0.39 31.23 5.51
CA LYS A 64 -1.00 31.44 4.19
C LYS A 64 -2.06 30.38 3.92
N ILE A 65 -1.68 29.12 4.01
CA ILE A 65 -2.56 27.95 3.76
C ILE A 65 -3.77 27.98 4.70
N GLU A 66 -3.56 28.33 5.99
CA GLU A 66 -4.66 28.45 6.96
C GLU A 66 -5.68 29.54 6.60
N ARG A 67 -5.22 30.66 6.05
CA ARG A 67 -6.15 31.72 5.58
C ARG A 67 -6.96 31.26 4.39
N GLU A 68 -6.34 30.54 3.45
CA GLU A 68 -7.01 29.96 2.29
C GLU A 68 -8.05 28.94 2.74
N LEU A 69 -7.69 27.98 3.58
CA LEU A 69 -8.63 27.02 4.16
C LEU A 69 -9.83 27.70 4.85
N LYS A 70 -9.60 28.74 5.66
CA LYS A 70 -10.68 29.48 6.33
C LYS A 70 -11.58 30.26 5.38
N LYS A 71 -11.07 30.65 4.20
CA LYS A 71 -11.87 31.24 3.13
C LYS A 71 -12.75 30.16 2.48
N ASP A 72 -12.17 29.01 2.17
CA ASP A 72 -12.86 27.91 1.49
C ASP A 72 -13.93 27.26 2.37
N LEU A 73 -13.69 27.18 3.68
CA LEU A 73 -14.71 26.80 4.68
C LEU A 73 -15.98 27.66 4.64
N LYS A 74 -15.91 28.87 4.07
CA LYS A 74 -17.08 29.77 3.93
C LYS A 74 -17.74 29.68 2.56
N ASN A 75 -17.00 29.25 1.53
CA ASN A 75 -17.39 29.44 0.15
C ASN A 75 -17.49 28.13 -0.64
N ASP A 76 -16.87 27.05 -0.17
CA ASP A 76 -16.78 25.79 -0.87
C ASP A 76 -17.59 24.69 -0.15
N PRO A 77 -18.68 24.19 -0.73
CA PRO A 77 -19.55 23.21 -0.09
C PRO A 77 -18.85 21.87 0.17
N VAL A 78 -17.87 21.49 -0.64
CA VAL A 78 -17.08 20.25 -0.44
C VAL A 78 -16.19 20.37 0.79
N ILE A 79 -15.51 21.52 0.92
CA ILE A 79 -14.64 21.79 2.08
C ILE A 79 -15.47 21.93 3.37
N GLN A 80 -16.62 22.58 3.31
CA GLN A 80 -17.57 22.67 4.42
C GLN A 80 -18.02 21.28 4.86
N ASN A 81 -18.45 20.46 3.91
CA ASN A 81 -18.99 19.14 4.18
C ASN A 81 -17.95 18.21 4.79
N MET A 82 -16.72 18.20 4.23
CA MET A 82 -15.61 17.42 4.79
C MET A 82 -15.22 17.90 6.19
N TYR A 83 -15.27 19.20 6.44
CA TYR A 83 -15.00 19.75 7.77
C TYR A 83 -16.08 19.34 8.80
N GLU A 84 -17.35 19.36 8.43
CA GLU A 84 -18.42 18.86 9.32
C GLU A 84 -18.25 17.36 9.64
N ALA A 85 -17.84 16.53 8.68
CA ALA A 85 -17.48 15.14 8.96
C ALA A 85 -16.29 15.01 9.93
N ILE A 86 -15.26 15.86 9.79
CA ILE A 86 -14.15 15.93 10.74
C ILE A 86 -14.63 16.33 12.15
N LYS A 87 -15.55 17.29 12.25
CA LYS A 87 -16.15 17.68 13.55
C LYS A 87 -16.92 16.55 14.22
N LEU A 88 -17.67 15.75 13.46
CA LEU A 88 -18.35 14.57 13.99
C LEU A 88 -17.33 13.56 14.55
N ASN A 89 -16.27 13.27 13.79
CA ASN A 89 -15.19 12.41 14.24
C ASN A 89 -14.49 12.97 15.50
N ALA A 90 -14.24 14.28 15.57
CA ALA A 90 -13.65 14.92 16.75
C ALA A 90 -14.56 14.80 17.99
N LYS A 91 -15.87 14.90 17.83
CA LYS A 91 -16.86 14.65 18.93
C LYS A 91 -16.81 13.19 19.39
N ASP A 92 -16.60 12.26 18.49
CA ASP A 92 -16.45 10.84 18.86
C ASP A 92 -15.14 10.59 19.61
N VAL A 93 -14.04 11.24 19.23
CA VAL A 93 -12.79 11.19 20.01
C VAL A 93 -13.02 11.64 21.45
N GLN A 94 -13.79 12.72 21.67
CA GLN A 94 -14.07 13.22 23.01
C GLN A 94 -14.79 12.23 23.92
N LYS A 95 -15.51 11.26 23.36
CA LYS A 95 -16.22 10.21 24.11
C LYS A 95 -15.35 8.98 24.39
N LYS A 96 -14.24 8.81 23.66
CA LYS A 96 -13.36 7.64 23.81
C LYS A 96 -12.47 7.77 25.06
N PRO A 97 -12.09 6.64 25.73
CA PRO A 97 -11.06 6.69 26.77
C PRO A 97 -9.72 7.14 26.18
N LEU A 98 -8.82 7.63 27.05
CA LEU A 98 -7.44 7.90 26.65
C LEU A 98 -6.74 6.64 26.21
N LEU A 99 -5.73 6.81 25.36
CA LEU A 99 -4.97 5.69 24.82
C LEU A 99 -4.09 5.04 25.89
N GLU A 100 -4.01 3.72 25.82
CA GLU A 100 -3.14 2.91 26.65
C GLU A 100 -2.11 2.18 25.77
N ARG A 101 -0.93 1.84 26.35
CA ARG A 101 0.11 1.13 25.64
C ARG A 101 -0.22 -0.38 25.54
N ILE A 102 -1.10 -0.71 24.63
CA ILE A 102 -1.56 -2.09 24.39
C ILE A 102 -1.06 -2.57 23.03
N LYS A 103 -0.26 -3.65 23.03
CA LYS A 103 0.22 -4.27 21.78
C LYS A 103 -0.71 -5.38 21.30
N THR A 104 -0.89 -5.45 19.98
CA THR A 104 -1.48 -6.60 19.29
C THR A 104 -0.37 -7.42 18.65
N GLY A 105 -0.07 -8.59 19.22
CA GLY A 105 1.14 -9.33 18.87
C GLY A 105 2.40 -8.48 19.16
N ARG A 106 3.28 -8.30 18.17
CA ARG A 106 4.49 -7.49 18.30
C ARG A 106 4.27 -5.98 18.05
N ARG A 107 3.05 -5.55 17.68
CA ARG A 107 2.76 -4.22 17.13
C ARG A 107 2.00 -3.34 18.12
N LEU A 108 2.42 -2.10 18.27
CA LEU A 108 1.68 -1.00 18.91
C LEU A 108 0.92 -0.17 17.85
N LEU A 109 0.96 -0.58 16.60
CA LEU A 109 0.55 0.20 15.43
C LEU A 109 -0.91 0.67 15.46
N SER A 110 -1.82 -0.14 16.02
CA SER A 110 -3.23 0.25 16.19
C SER A 110 -3.37 1.48 17.09
N VAL A 111 -2.59 1.53 18.19
CA VAL A 111 -2.59 2.66 19.13
C VAL A 111 -1.98 3.91 18.48
N SER A 112 -0.86 3.77 17.77
CA SER A 112 -0.21 4.88 17.07
C SER A 112 -1.10 5.47 15.97
N ARG A 113 -1.79 4.63 15.21
CA ARG A 113 -2.76 5.02 14.18
C ARG A 113 -3.97 5.72 14.77
N GLU A 114 -4.48 5.22 15.88
CA GLU A 114 -5.58 5.84 16.60
C GLU A 114 -5.16 7.22 17.12
N MET A 115 -3.95 7.38 17.68
CA MET A 115 -3.44 8.69 18.11
C MET A 115 -3.35 9.66 16.93
N LEU A 116 -2.81 9.22 15.79
CA LEU A 116 -2.71 10.07 14.61
C LEU A 116 -4.09 10.49 14.09
N TRP A 117 -5.08 9.59 14.12
CA TRP A 117 -6.46 9.90 13.79
C TRP A 117 -7.06 10.94 14.74
N ARG A 118 -6.93 10.73 16.06
CA ARG A 118 -7.46 11.65 17.07
C ARG A 118 -6.91 13.06 16.88
N ILE A 119 -5.60 13.18 16.71
CA ILE A 119 -4.95 14.49 16.54
C ILE A 119 -5.32 15.15 15.22
N ASN A 120 -5.46 14.39 14.13
CA ASN A 120 -5.92 14.97 12.87
C ASN A 120 -7.34 15.53 12.95
N MET A 121 -8.24 14.85 13.68
CA MET A 121 -9.62 15.35 13.87
C MET A 121 -9.65 16.54 14.81
N LEU A 122 -9.11 16.39 16.03
CA LEU A 122 -9.12 17.44 17.05
C LEU A 122 -8.31 18.67 16.63
N GLY A 123 -7.13 18.48 16.03
CA GLY A 123 -6.22 19.56 15.68
C GLY A 123 -6.79 20.50 14.64
N ILE A 124 -7.46 20.00 13.60
CA ILE A 124 -8.14 20.85 12.60
C ILE A 124 -9.32 21.61 13.23
N VAL A 125 -10.13 20.95 14.06
CA VAL A 125 -11.24 21.62 14.76
C VAL A 125 -10.68 22.73 15.65
N TYR A 126 -9.62 22.47 16.43
CA TYR A 126 -8.97 23.49 17.24
C TYR A 126 -8.40 24.66 16.41
N ARG A 127 -7.79 24.38 15.25
CA ARG A 127 -7.30 25.45 14.35
C ARG A 127 -8.41 26.38 13.87
N VAL A 128 -9.57 25.83 13.56
CA VAL A 128 -10.71 26.58 13.01
C VAL A 128 -11.48 27.29 14.11
N GLU A 129 -11.83 26.60 15.20
CA GLU A 129 -12.79 27.06 16.21
C GLU A 129 -12.13 27.62 17.48
N LYS A 130 -10.89 27.25 17.76
CA LYS A 130 -10.18 27.62 19.00
C LYS A 130 -10.92 27.20 20.28
N ASP A 131 -11.65 26.09 20.22
CA ASP A 131 -12.41 25.56 21.34
C ASP A 131 -11.49 25.07 22.46
N PRO A 132 -11.59 25.61 23.70
CA PRO A 132 -10.76 25.20 24.82
C PRO A 132 -10.99 23.74 25.26
N VAL A 133 -12.18 23.19 25.07
CA VAL A 133 -12.51 21.78 25.39
C VAL A 133 -11.74 20.84 24.43
N VAL A 134 -11.66 21.21 23.15
CA VAL A 134 -10.86 20.47 22.18
C VAL A 134 -9.36 20.56 22.52
N LEU A 135 -8.87 21.73 22.95
CA LEU A 135 -7.48 21.90 23.38
C LEU A 135 -7.14 21.05 24.62
N GLU A 136 -8.04 21.00 25.61
CA GLU A 136 -7.88 20.16 26.78
C GLU A 136 -7.80 18.69 26.40
N ARG A 137 -8.67 18.23 25.48
CA ARG A 137 -8.61 16.85 24.99
C ARG A 137 -7.31 16.55 24.24
N ILE A 138 -6.80 17.45 23.41
CA ILE A 138 -5.48 17.31 22.77
C ILE A 138 -4.38 17.19 23.84
N ASN A 139 -4.43 18.03 24.89
CA ASN A 139 -3.49 17.95 25.99
C ASN A 139 -3.48 16.58 26.65
N ASP A 140 -4.64 16.05 26.98
CA ASP A 140 -4.76 14.76 27.67
C ASP A 140 -4.26 13.59 26.81
N GLU A 141 -4.56 13.59 25.50
CA GLU A 141 -4.06 12.58 24.57
C GLU A 141 -2.52 12.63 24.47
N VAL A 142 -1.95 13.83 24.35
CA VAL A 142 -0.49 14.02 24.28
C VAL A 142 0.17 13.55 25.58
N VAL A 143 -0.36 13.94 26.73
CA VAL A 143 0.18 13.52 28.04
C VAL A 143 0.12 12.01 28.20
N ALA A 144 -1.00 11.38 27.81
CA ALA A 144 -1.16 9.93 27.89
C ALA A 144 -0.07 9.18 27.11
N VAL A 145 0.08 9.46 25.79
CA VAL A 145 1.02 8.71 24.94
C VAL A 145 2.49 9.07 25.20
N CYS A 146 2.78 10.28 25.62
CA CYS A 146 4.15 10.69 25.99
C CYS A 146 4.63 10.04 27.28
N ASN A 147 3.73 9.58 28.15
CA ASN A 147 4.06 8.82 29.35
C ASN A 147 4.17 7.30 29.14
N PHE A 148 3.94 6.78 27.94
CA PHE A 148 4.25 5.38 27.63
C PHE A 148 5.75 5.11 27.88
N SER A 149 6.10 3.87 28.26
CA SER A 149 7.51 3.47 28.47
C SER A 149 8.35 3.70 27.22
N ASP A 150 7.81 3.38 26.07
CA ASP A 150 8.38 3.55 24.72
C ASP A 150 7.25 3.53 23.69
N TRP A 151 7.59 3.82 22.42
CA TRP A 151 6.68 3.73 21.27
C TRP A 151 6.94 2.49 20.40
N ASN A 152 7.49 1.43 20.99
CA ASN A 152 7.75 0.13 20.35
C ASN A 152 8.77 0.19 19.19
N PRO A 153 10.03 0.58 19.44
CA PRO A 153 11.04 0.75 18.38
C PRO A 153 11.39 -0.56 17.64
N SER A 154 11.05 -1.72 18.19
CA SER A 154 11.20 -3.01 17.49
C SER A 154 10.28 -3.16 16.27
N HIS A 155 9.25 -2.31 16.14
CA HIS A 155 8.38 -2.22 14.97
C HIS A 155 8.21 -0.74 14.60
N PHE A 156 9.16 -0.18 13.87
CA PHE A 156 9.36 1.27 13.76
C PHE A 156 8.20 2.05 13.12
N LEU A 157 7.30 1.40 12.38
CA LEU A 157 6.04 2.03 11.92
C LEU A 157 5.24 2.60 13.09
N ASP A 158 5.28 1.94 14.26
CA ASP A 158 4.57 2.37 15.47
C ASP A 158 5.15 3.69 15.98
N VAL A 159 6.48 3.78 16.02
CA VAL A 159 7.22 4.99 16.41
C VAL A 159 6.92 6.13 15.43
N ALA A 160 6.95 5.85 14.14
CA ALA A 160 6.78 6.86 13.10
C ALA A 160 5.40 7.51 13.13
N GLU A 161 4.33 6.70 13.17
CA GLU A 161 2.95 7.23 13.21
C GLU A 161 2.66 7.95 14.53
N MET A 162 3.19 7.47 15.67
CA MET A 162 3.09 8.15 16.95
C MET A 162 3.84 9.50 16.95
N SER A 163 5.06 9.51 16.41
CA SER A 163 5.86 10.74 16.29
C SER A 163 5.17 11.79 15.45
N MET A 164 4.58 11.41 14.32
CA MET A 164 3.82 12.33 13.47
C MET A 164 2.60 12.89 14.22
N ALA A 165 1.88 12.05 14.98
CA ALA A 165 0.73 12.48 15.76
C ALA A 165 1.11 13.54 16.81
N VAL A 166 2.16 13.26 17.60
CA VAL A 166 2.62 14.18 18.66
C VAL A 166 3.18 15.47 18.04
N ALA A 167 3.91 15.39 16.91
CA ALA A 167 4.40 16.55 16.19
C ALA A 167 3.27 17.45 15.67
N PHE A 168 2.22 16.86 15.07
CA PHE A 168 1.03 17.62 14.65
C PHE A 168 0.30 18.25 15.83
N ALA A 169 0.18 17.54 16.97
CA ALA A 169 -0.43 18.13 18.17
C ALA A 169 0.30 19.40 18.62
N LEU A 170 1.63 19.36 18.72
CA LEU A 170 2.45 20.53 19.08
C LEU A 170 2.32 21.66 18.06
N ASP A 171 2.40 21.33 16.79
CA ASP A 171 2.42 22.34 15.72
C ASP A 171 1.06 23.00 15.52
N TRP A 172 -0.02 22.22 15.50
CA TRP A 172 -1.36 22.74 15.26
C TRP A 172 -1.99 23.44 16.47
N THR A 173 -1.48 23.21 17.67
CA THR A 173 -1.85 24.00 18.84
C THR A 173 -1.03 25.29 18.95
N ALA A 174 0.08 25.41 18.22
CA ALA A 174 0.89 26.62 18.09
C ALA A 174 1.30 27.26 19.45
N GLY A 175 1.64 26.42 20.43
CA GLY A 175 2.09 26.88 21.76
C GLY A 175 0.97 27.14 22.78
N ASP A 176 -0.30 26.86 22.42
CA ASP A 176 -1.45 27.04 23.32
C ASP A 176 -1.56 25.93 24.39
N LEU A 177 -0.84 24.80 24.23
CA LEU A 177 -0.76 23.74 25.25
C LEU A 177 0.00 24.24 26.51
N PRO A 178 -0.25 23.63 27.70
CA PRO A 178 0.55 23.90 28.90
C PRO A 178 2.04 23.69 28.63
N LYS A 179 2.88 24.55 29.18
CA LYS A 179 4.35 24.48 29.00
C LYS A 179 4.93 23.13 29.41
N SER A 180 4.42 22.53 30.48
CA SER A 180 4.80 21.17 30.91
C SER A 180 4.51 20.12 29.86
N THR A 181 3.36 20.19 29.18
CA THR A 181 2.97 19.29 28.10
C THR A 181 3.84 19.47 26.87
N ILE A 182 4.14 20.73 26.50
CA ILE A 182 5.06 21.03 25.39
C ILE A 182 6.44 20.42 25.65
N GLN A 183 6.98 20.59 26.86
CA GLN A 183 8.28 20.03 27.25
C GLN A 183 8.26 18.49 27.25
N LEU A 184 7.21 17.89 27.80
CA LEU A 184 7.01 16.43 27.80
C LEU A 184 6.96 15.88 26.38
N ALA A 185 6.19 16.51 25.50
CA ALA A 185 6.03 16.09 24.11
C ALA A 185 7.33 16.22 23.31
N LYS A 186 8.06 17.34 23.44
CA LYS A 186 9.38 17.51 22.80
C LYS A 186 10.38 16.46 23.28
N LYS A 187 10.45 16.23 24.60
CA LYS A 187 11.28 15.18 25.16
C LYS A 187 10.92 13.79 24.61
N ALA A 188 9.63 13.47 24.55
CA ALA A 188 9.17 12.19 24.00
C ALA A 188 9.49 12.05 22.50
N LEU A 189 9.35 13.10 21.70
CA LEU A 189 9.74 13.10 20.29
C LEU A 189 11.24 12.84 20.10
N ILE A 190 12.09 13.38 20.98
CA ILE A 190 13.53 13.12 20.95
C ILE A 190 13.82 11.68 21.39
N GLU A 191 13.50 11.34 22.64
CA GLU A 191 13.94 10.10 23.29
C GLU A 191 13.22 8.84 22.79
N LYS A 192 11.94 8.94 22.42
CA LYS A 192 11.11 7.81 21.97
C LYS A 192 10.87 7.77 20.46
N GLY A 193 11.07 8.91 19.78
CA GLY A 193 10.90 9.04 18.33
C GLY A 193 12.23 9.05 17.58
N ILE A 194 12.97 10.15 17.65
CA ILE A 194 14.13 10.40 16.78
C ILE A 194 15.35 9.56 17.18
N GLU A 195 15.74 9.55 18.45
CA GLU A 195 16.94 8.82 18.91
C GLU A 195 16.88 7.33 18.57
N PRO A 196 15.74 6.61 18.77
CA PRO A 196 15.63 5.21 18.35
C PRO A 196 15.76 4.98 16.84
N SER A 197 15.69 6.03 16.02
CA SER A 197 15.87 5.94 14.57
C SER A 197 17.33 5.94 14.12
N TRP A 198 18.26 6.05 15.05
CA TRP A 198 19.69 6.10 14.76
C TRP A 198 20.41 4.83 15.26
N PRO A 199 21.48 4.34 14.56
CA PRO A 199 22.18 3.11 14.94
C PRO A 199 22.74 3.13 16.37
N GLU A 200 23.08 4.30 16.89
CA GLU A 200 23.61 4.47 18.25
C GLU A 200 22.65 3.99 19.34
N SER A 201 21.36 3.88 19.02
CA SER A 201 20.34 3.31 19.93
C SER A 201 20.36 1.78 20.00
N GLY A 202 21.17 1.10 19.17
CA GLY A 202 21.19 -0.35 19.01
C GLY A 202 20.07 -0.89 18.10
N GLN A 203 19.27 -0.02 17.47
CA GLN A 203 18.26 -0.38 16.47
C GLN A 203 18.88 -0.40 15.06
N ASN A 204 18.33 -1.22 14.18
CA ASN A 204 18.73 -1.22 12.77
C ASN A 204 17.76 -0.35 11.97
N PRO A 205 18.16 0.88 11.53
CA PRO A 205 17.30 1.77 10.75
C PRO A 205 17.31 1.43 9.26
N GLY A 206 17.46 0.17 8.86
CA GLY A 206 17.51 -0.24 7.44
C GLY A 206 16.33 0.26 6.61
N TRP A 207 15.19 0.56 7.23
CA TRP A 207 14.06 1.21 6.58
C TRP A 207 14.38 2.60 6.02
N ALA A 208 15.39 3.29 6.56
CA ALA A 208 15.72 4.67 6.14
C ALA A 208 16.07 4.77 4.65
N TYR A 209 16.67 3.70 4.10
CA TYR A 209 17.06 3.56 2.70
C TYR A 209 16.40 2.34 2.04
N GLY A 210 15.37 1.78 2.66
CA GLY A 210 14.61 0.67 2.10
C GLY A 210 13.72 1.11 0.93
N SER A 211 13.30 0.16 0.12
CA SER A 211 12.55 0.39 -1.11
C SER A 211 11.03 0.17 -0.98
N ASN A 212 10.50 0.07 0.23
CA ASN A 212 9.08 -0.21 0.48
C ASN A 212 8.41 0.85 1.37
N ASN A 213 7.13 0.65 1.68
CA ASN A 213 6.34 1.59 2.48
C ASN A 213 6.94 1.96 3.84
N TRP A 214 7.77 1.11 4.45
CA TRP A 214 8.47 1.43 5.70
C TRP A 214 9.37 2.67 5.55
N ASN A 215 10.06 2.78 4.41
CA ASN A 215 10.86 3.95 4.10
C ASN A 215 10.03 5.24 4.16
N GLN A 216 8.91 5.25 3.44
CA GLN A 216 8.04 6.43 3.33
C GLN A 216 7.42 6.80 4.68
N VAL A 217 6.88 5.82 5.40
CA VAL A 217 6.21 6.03 6.69
C VAL A 217 7.21 6.46 7.77
N CYS A 218 8.33 5.73 7.91
CA CYS A 218 9.28 5.99 8.97
C CYS A 218 10.03 7.31 8.75
N ASN A 219 10.49 7.60 7.54
CA ASN A 219 11.09 8.90 7.23
C ASN A 219 10.09 10.04 7.43
N GLY A 220 8.83 9.88 7.00
CA GLY A 220 7.79 10.90 7.19
C GLY A 220 7.53 11.21 8.66
N GLY A 221 7.44 10.18 9.51
CA GLY A 221 7.31 10.37 10.97
C GLY A 221 8.51 11.07 11.59
N MET A 222 9.72 10.73 11.14
CA MET A 222 10.96 11.37 11.62
C MET A 222 11.08 12.82 11.15
N VAL A 223 10.65 13.13 9.93
CA VAL A 223 10.60 14.53 9.44
C VAL A 223 9.65 15.36 10.29
N ALA A 224 8.45 14.86 10.59
CA ALA A 224 7.49 15.58 11.44
C ALA A 224 8.09 15.86 12.83
N ALA A 225 8.68 14.85 13.47
CA ALA A 225 9.34 15.00 14.77
C ALA A 225 10.50 15.99 14.72
N ALA A 226 11.37 15.88 13.71
CA ALA A 226 12.54 16.75 13.55
C ALA A 226 12.14 18.22 13.36
N ILE A 227 11.12 18.51 12.52
CA ILE A 227 10.61 19.89 12.35
C ILE A 227 10.03 20.42 13.68
N ALA A 228 9.32 19.58 14.45
CA ALA A 228 8.71 19.98 15.70
C ALA A 228 9.73 20.36 16.79
N VAL A 229 10.93 19.75 16.80
CA VAL A 229 11.98 19.99 17.79
C VAL A 229 13.14 20.85 17.25
N ALA A 230 13.09 21.31 16.00
CA ALA A 230 14.21 21.98 15.33
C ALA A 230 14.69 23.26 16.00
N ASP A 231 13.81 23.96 16.73
CA ASP A 231 14.19 25.17 17.45
C ASP A 231 15.03 24.90 18.71
N ASP A 232 14.86 23.71 19.32
CA ASP A 232 15.55 23.29 20.54
C ASP A 232 16.77 22.40 20.23
N GLU A 233 16.66 21.52 19.24
CA GLU A 233 17.66 20.53 18.86
C GLU A 233 18.01 20.61 17.35
N PRO A 234 18.59 21.73 16.90
CA PRO A 234 18.79 21.98 15.47
C PRO A 234 19.78 21.00 14.80
N GLU A 235 20.78 20.50 15.52
CA GLU A 235 21.73 19.50 15.01
C GLU A 235 21.04 18.15 14.76
N LEU A 236 20.25 17.69 15.74
CA LEU A 236 19.49 16.45 15.63
C LEU A 236 18.43 16.56 14.52
N ALA A 237 17.74 17.68 14.44
CA ALA A 237 16.75 17.96 13.41
C ALA A 237 17.37 17.97 12.01
N ALA A 238 18.49 18.70 11.84
CA ALA A 238 19.17 18.79 10.55
C ALA A 238 19.63 17.41 10.04
N LYS A 239 20.33 16.63 10.87
CA LYS A 239 20.80 15.29 10.45
C LYS A 239 19.65 14.36 10.12
N THR A 240 18.51 14.45 10.84
CA THR A 240 17.35 13.60 10.64
C THR A 240 16.60 13.95 9.36
N ILE A 241 16.36 15.24 9.08
CA ILE A 241 15.73 15.68 7.83
C ILE A 241 16.64 15.39 6.63
N HIS A 242 17.96 15.62 6.78
CA HIS A 242 18.92 15.33 5.72
C HIS A 242 18.85 13.85 5.31
N ARG A 243 18.95 12.92 6.27
CA ARG A 243 18.79 11.49 6.04
C ARG A 243 17.48 11.13 5.36
N ALA A 244 16.37 11.76 5.78
CA ALA A 244 15.06 11.46 5.22
C ALA A 244 14.95 11.86 3.74
N ILE A 245 15.47 13.02 3.34
CA ILE A 245 15.49 13.44 1.93
C ILE A 245 16.32 12.46 1.08
N ASP A 246 17.52 12.10 1.54
CA ASP A 246 18.38 11.15 0.83
C ASP A 246 17.79 9.73 0.80
N GLY A 247 17.09 9.34 1.87
CA GLY A 247 16.53 8.01 2.01
C GLY A 247 15.24 7.79 1.22
N MET A 248 14.34 8.77 1.17
CA MET A 248 13.01 8.59 0.59
C MET A 248 13.02 8.31 -0.91
N VAL A 249 14.06 8.73 -1.63
CA VAL A 249 14.23 8.43 -3.05
C VAL A 249 14.30 6.94 -3.34
N HIS A 250 14.82 6.13 -2.40
CA HIS A 250 14.90 4.67 -2.55
C HIS A 250 13.52 4.00 -2.64
N ALA A 251 12.49 4.57 -2.02
CA ALA A 251 11.12 4.09 -2.17
C ALA A 251 10.43 4.67 -3.41
N LEU A 252 10.86 5.85 -3.89
CA LEU A 252 10.27 6.46 -5.07
C LEU A 252 10.63 5.72 -6.36
N VAL A 253 11.82 5.11 -6.45
CA VAL A 253 12.22 4.32 -7.64
C VAL A 253 11.35 3.09 -7.84
N GLU A 254 10.71 2.57 -6.78
CA GLU A 254 9.78 1.45 -6.90
C GLU A 254 8.51 1.76 -7.71
N TYR A 255 8.20 3.04 -7.92
CA TYR A 255 7.11 3.45 -8.82
C TYR A 255 7.52 3.40 -10.30
N GLY A 256 8.81 3.24 -10.58
CA GLY A 256 9.32 3.22 -11.95
C GLY A 256 8.98 1.94 -12.73
N PRO A 257 8.92 2.09 -14.07
CA PRO A 257 9.01 3.33 -14.84
C PRO A 257 7.70 4.11 -14.94
N ASP A 258 6.53 3.47 -14.79
CA ASP A 258 5.20 3.98 -15.19
C ASP A 258 4.24 4.22 -14.02
N GLY A 259 4.71 4.21 -12.80
CA GLY A 259 3.89 4.51 -11.62
C GLY A 259 3.21 3.29 -10.97
N VAL A 260 3.49 2.07 -11.40
CA VAL A 260 2.97 0.86 -10.77
C VAL A 260 3.60 0.67 -9.39
N TYR A 261 2.76 0.53 -8.36
CA TYR A 261 3.26 0.17 -7.03
C TYR A 261 3.29 -1.36 -6.89
N PRO A 262 4.46 -1.98 -6.67
CA PRO A 262 4.61 -3.45 -6.78
C PRO A 262 3.77 -4.24 -5.79
N GLU A 263 3.45 -3.65 -4.64
CA GLU A 263 2.70 -4.28 -3.56
C GLU A 263 1.17 -4.11 -3.70
N GLY A 264 0.70 -3.52 -4.81
CA GLY A 264 -0.72 -3.28 -5.08
C GLY A 264 -1.31 -2.04 -4.41
N SER A 265 -2.60 -1.81 -4.66
CA SER A 265 -3.32 -0.57 -4.31
C SER A 265 -3.37 -0.24 -2.83
N THR A 266 -3.48 -1.23 -1.96
CA THR A 266 -3.55 -1.00 -0.50
C THR A 266 -2.24 -0.41 0.02
N TYR A 267 -1.11 -0.95 -0.43
CA TYR A 267 0.22 -0.48 -0.02
C TYR A 267 0.63 0.80 -0.73
N TRP A 268 0.20 1.00 -2.00
CA TRP A 268 0.29 2.31 -2.63
C TRP A 268 -0.35 3.38 -1.76
N SER A 269 -1.58 3.14 -1.32
CA SER A 269 -2.31 4.09 -0.47
C SER A 269 -1.58 4.35 0.85
N TYR A 270 -0.93 3.34 1.45
CA TYR A 270 -0.21 3.50 2.70
C TYR A 270 1.10 4.28 2.51
N GLY A 271 2.00 3.82 1.67
CA GLY A 271 3.31 4.45 1.45
C GLY A 271 3.19 5.83 0.81
N THR A 272 2.43 5.94 -0.28
CA THR A 272 2.24 7.20 -1.03
C THR A 272 1.67 8.31 -0.15
N ARG A 273 0.72 8.00 0.73
CA ARG A 273 0.13 8.98 1.65
C ARG A 273 1.18 9.62 2.56
N PHE A 274 2.17 8.84 3.02
CA PHE A 274 3.25 9.36 3.84
C PHE A 274 4.28 10.15 3.01
N SER A 275 4.54 9.79 1.76
CA SER A 275 5.33 10.62 0.85
C SER A 275 4.65 11.96 0.60
N VAL A 276 3.34 11.96 0.35
CA VAL A 276 2.56 13.20 0.13
C VAL A 276 2.54 14.09 1.37
N VAL A 277 2.29 13.53 2.56
CA VAL A 277 2.30 14.35 3.79
C VAL A 277 3.70 14.91 4.07
N THR A 278 4.76 14.16 3.74
CA THR A 278 6.13 14.62 3.91
C THR A 278 6.47 15.77 2.97
N ALA A 279 6.11 15.66 1.69
CA ALA A 279 6.25 16.75 0.72
C ALA A 279 5.47 18.01 1.17
N ALA A 280 4.22 17.83 1.63
CA ALA A 280 3.40 18.93 2.14
C ALA A 280 3.98 19.57 3.42
N MET A 281 4.59 18.78 4.32
CA MET A 281 5.30 19.32 5.49
C MET A 281 6.53 20.14 5.08
N PHE A 282 7.30 19.67 4.11
CA PHE A 282 8.44 20.41 3.59
C PHE A 282 8.00 21.71 2.91
N GLU A 283 7.00 21.68 2.05
CA GLU A 283 6.45 22.89 1.41
C GLU A 283 5.96 23.92 2.42
N SER A 284 5.23 23.48 3.46
CA SER A 284 4.72 24.38 4.48
C SER A 284 5.81 24.92 5.41
N ALA A 285 6.85 24.13 5.69
CA ALA A 285 7.94 24.50 6.60
C ALA A 285 9.06 25.30 5.92
N PHE A 286 9.38 25.01 4.65
CA PHE A 286 10.55 25.55 3.94
C PHE A 286 10.21 26.25 2.62
N GLY A 287 8.98 26.14 2.13
CA GLY A 287 8.56 26.66 0.82
C GLY A 287 9.02 25.81 -0.37
N THR A 288 9.51 24.59 -0.12
CA THR A 288 9.98 23.63 -1.14
C THR A 288 9.85 22.21 -0.59
N ASP A 289 9.53 21.25 -1.45
CA ASP A 289 9.57 19.82 -1.13
C ASP A 289 10.91 19.16 -1.49
N PHE A 290 11.91 19.95 -1.85
CA PHE A 290 13.25 19.53 -2.28
C PHE A 290 13.28 18.64 -3.52
N GLY A 291 12.21 18.63 -4.32
CA GLY A 291 12.05 17.80 -5.51
C GLY A 291 11.47 16.41 -5.23
N LEU A 292 11.02 16.13 -4.02
CA LEU A 292 10.44 14.83 -3.65
C LEU A 292 9.19 14.50 -4.49
N ALA A 293 8.39 15.50 -4.84
CA ALA A 293 7.22 15.35 -5.69
C ALA A 293 7.54 15.35 -7.20
N ASP A 294 8.78 15.62 -7.60
CA ASP A 294 9.12 15.79 -9.02
C ASP A 294 9.50 14.50 -9.74
N TYR A 295 9.61 13.38 -9.01
CA TYR A 295 9.88 12.08 -9.62
C TYR A 295 8.71 11.68 -10.55
N PRO A 296 8.95 11.51 -11.88
CA PRO A 296 7.86 11.36 -12.85
C PRO A 296 6.97 10.15 -12.57
N ALA A 297 7.55 8.98 -12.32
CA ALA A 297 6.80 7.77 -12.05
C ALA A 297 5.96 7.86 -10.76
N PHE A 298 6.40 8.63 -9.76
CA PHE A 298 5.59 8.90 -8.57
C PHE A 298 4.32 9.69 -8.92
N LYS A 299 4.42 10.70 -9.80
CA LYS A 299 3.24 11.45 -10.29
C LYS A 299 2.32 10.57 -11.12
N GLU A 300 2.87 9.75 -12.01
CA GLU A 300 2.10 8.82 -12.85
C GLU A 300 1.39 7.73 -12.03
N SER A 301 1.86 7.43 -10.83
CA SER A 301 1.21 6.44 -9.96
C SER A 301 -0.25 6.75 -9.61
N ALA A 302 -0.69 7.99 -9.80
CA ALA A 302 -2.11 8.36 -9.70
C ALA A 302 -2.96 7.67 -10.77
N VAL A 303 -2.43 7.43 -11.98
CA VAL A 303 -3.10 6.67 -13.05
C VAL A 303 -3.28 5.22 -12.59
N PHE A 304 -2.18 4.57 -12.15
CA PHE A 304 -2.24 3.22 -11.59
C PHE A 304 -3.28 3.13 -10.46
N ARG A 305 -3.26 4.08 -9.53
CA ARG A 305 -4.19 4.09 -8.40
C ARG A 305 -5.64 4.20 -8.82
N LYS A 306 -5.95 5.05 -9.80
CA LYS A 306 -7.32 5.19 -10.33
C LYS A 306 -7.77 3.94 -11.06
N LEU A 307 -6.93 3.41 -11.96
CA LEU A 307 -7.25 2.23 -12.77
C LEU A 307 -7.27 0.94 -11.96
N SER A 308 -6.54 0.86 -10.84
CA SER A 308 -6.60 -0.32 -9.97
C SER A 308 -7.87 -0.43 -9.12
N VAL A 309 -8.81 0.51 -9.27
CA VAL A 309 -10.15 0.48 -8.65
C VAL A 309 -11.19 0.26 -9.73
N ALA A 310 -11.85 -0.87 -9.68
CA ALA A 310 -12.94 -1.19 -10.60
C ALA A 310 -14.19 -0.32 -10.33
N PRO A 311 -15.14 -0.23 -11.28
CA PRO A 311 -16.40 0.50 -11.10
C PRO A 311 -17.20 0.06 -9.87
N SER A 312 -17.13 -1.21 -9.48
CA SER A 312 -17.74 -1.75 -8.25
C SER A 312 -17.15 -1.20 -6.95
N GLY A 313 -15.99 -0.52 -7.02
CA GLY A 313 -15.19 -0.10 -5.86
C GLY A 313 -14.23 -1.17 -5.34
N TRP A 314 -14.21 -2.37 -5.94
CA TRP A 314 -13.21 -3.37 -5.64
C TRP A 314 -11.86 -3.00 -6.27
N TYR A 315 -10.77 -3.34 -5.56
CA TYR A 315 -9.44 -3.28 -6.15
C TYR A 315 -9.20 -4.43 -7.14
N TYR A 316 -8.32 -4.22 -8.12
CA TYR A 316 -7.53 -5.35 -8.59
C TYR A 316 -6.57 -5.69 -7.45
N ASN A 317 -6.96 -6.68 -6.69
CA ASN A 317 -6.40 -6.99 -5.38
C ASN A 317 -5.27 -8.03 -5.43
N PHE A 318 -4.40 -7.94 -6.46
CA PHE A 318 -3.20 -8.77 -6.56
C PHE A 318 -2.24 -8.55 -5.38
N ALA A 319 -1.32 -9.45 -5.19
CA ALA A 319 -0.37 -9.46 -4.08
C ALA A 319 -1.12 -9.45 -2.71
N ASP A 320 -0.54 -8.88 -1.66
CA ASP A 320 -1.19 -8.77 -0.36
C ASP A 320 -2.17 -7.58 -0.29
N CYS A 321 -2.84 -7.26 -1.40
CA CYS A 321 -3.81 -6.18 -1.45
C CYS A 321 -5.16 -6.57 -0.81
N GLY A 322 -5.80 -5.61 -0.15
CA GLY A 322 -7.18 -5.77 0.34
C GLY A 322 -8.21 -5.71 -0.79
N ASP A 323 -9.45 -6.06 -0.49
CA ASP A 323 -10.49 -6.25 -1.51
C ASP A 323 -11.09 -4.95 -2.06
N LYS A 324 -11.45 -4.02 -1.16
CA LYS A 324 -12.24 -2.83 -1.53
C LYS A 324 -11.62 -1.54 -1.05
N ARG A 325 -11.81 -0.45 -1.80
CA ARG A 325 -11.58 0.90 -1.30
C ARG A 325 -12.70 1.30 -0.33
N GLY A 326 -12.37 2.24 0.59
CA GLY A 326 -13.40 2.91 1.38
C GLY A 326 -14.32 3.78 0.49
N GLU A 327 -15.57 3.93 0.89
CA GLU A 327 -16.58 4.67 0.14
C GLU A 327 -16.30 6.17 -0.01
N ASN A 328 -15.54 6.74 0.94
CA ASN A 328 -15.19 8.17 0.94
C ASN A 328 -14.12 8.56 -0.09
N GLY A 329 -13.67 7.62 -0.93
CA GLY A 329 -12.63 7.86 -1.93
C GLY A 329 -11.22 7.99 -1.31
N ASP A 330 -10.26 8.41 -2.12
CA ASP A 330 -8.87 8.60 -1.70
C ASP A 330 -8.46 10.07 -1.82
N VAL A 331 -8.49 10.77 -0.68
CA VAL A 331 -8.16 12.21 -0.63
C VAL A 331 -6.71 12.53 -1.02
N VAL A 332 -5.81 11.56 -1.01
CA VAL A 332 -4.42 11.75 -1.50
C VAL A 332 -4.42 12.08 -2.99
N LEU A 333 -5.38 11.56 -3.74
CA LEU A 333 -5.53 11.87 -5.16
C LEU A 333 -5.83 13.36 -5.42
N ALA A 334 -6.38 14.11 -4.45
CA ALA A 334 -6.53 15.56 -4.57
C ALA A 334 -5.16 16.28 -4.67
N TRP A 335 -4.17 15.81 -3.92
CA TRP A 335 -2.82 16.33 -4.02
C TRP A 335 -2.21 16.07 -5.40
N PHE A 336 -2.36 14.84 -5.93
CA PHE A 336 -1.90 14.51 -7.29
C PHE A 336 -2.63 15.32 -8.35
N ALA A 337 -3.95 15.50 -8.23
CA ALA A 337 -4.72 16.34 -9.13
C ALA A 337 -4.22 17.79 -9.15
N SER A 338 -3.91 18.37 -7.98
CA SER A 338 -3.32 19.71 -7.89
C SER A 338 -1.92 19.77 -8.50
N LYS A 339 -1.07 18.78 -8.23
CA LYS A 339 0.31 18.77 -8.73
C LYS A 339 0.41 18.52 -10.25
N THR A 340 -0.48 17.74 -10.82
CA THR A 340 -0.52 17.44 -12.25
C THR A 340 -1.49 18.33 -13.02
N GLY A 341 -2.37 19.04 -12.33
CA GLY A 341 -3.47 19.80 -12.93
C GLY A 341 -4.60 18.92 -13.51
N ASN A 342 -4.58 17.61 -13.30
CA ASN A 342 -5.55 16.69 -13.89
C ASN A 342 -6.69 16.36 -12.92
N LYS A 343 -7.89 16.90 -13.20
CA LYS A 343 -9.08 16.66 -12.37
C LYS A 343 -9.59 15.22 -12.38
N ALA A 344 -9.25 14.42 -13.40
CA ALA A 344 -9.68 13.02 -13.47
C ALA A 344 -9.11 12.15 -12.35
N PHE A 345 -8.04 12.57 -11.68
CA PHE A 345 -7.50 11.85 -10.55
C PHE A 345 -8.39 11.94 -9.30
N PHE A 346 -9.21 12.99 -9.17
CA PHE A 346 -9.97 13.22 -7.95
C PHE A 346 -11.44 13.54 -8.21
N GLU A 347 -12.33 12.72 -7.67
CA GLU A 347 -13.80 12.89 -7.76
C GLU A 347 -14.29 13.73 -6.58
N ARG A 348 -14.21 15.03 -6.73
CA ARG A 348 -14.51 16.00 -5.68
C ARG A 348 -15.94 15.90 -5.14
N GLU A 349 -16.88 15.60 -6.02
CA GLU A 349 -18.31 15.50 -5.72
C GLU A 349 -18.64 14.35 -4.75
N ARG A 350 -17.78 13.33 -4.65
CA ARG A 350 -17.95 12.24 -3.65
C ARG A 350 -17.93 12.75 -2.21
N PHE A 351 -17.32 13.91 -1.98
CA PHE A 351 -17.27 14.55 -0.66
C PHE A 351 -18.48 15.41 -0.34
N LEU A 352 -19.51 15.41 -1.18
CA LEU A 352 -20.83 16.02 -0.93
C LEU A 352 -21.84 15.06 -0.27
N ARG A 353 -21.42 13.86 0.10
CA ARG A 353 -22.25 12.96 0.91
C ARG A 353 -22.57 13.59 2.26
N PRO A 354 -23.73 13.24 2.89
CA PRO A 354 -24.02 13.68 4.26
C PRO A 354 -22.84 13.35 5.19
N PRO A 355 -22.38 14.28 6.04
CA PRO A 355 -21.26 14.05 6.95
C PRO A 355 -21.43 12.82 7.84
N GLU A 356 -22.67 12.55 8.27
CA GLU A 356 -23.04 11.40 9.11
C GLU A 356 -22.82 10.04 8.38
N GLU A 357 -22.97 10.04 7.07
CA GLU A 357 -22.77 8.84 6.24
C GLU A 357 -21.29 8.58 5.89
N MET A 358 -20.40 9.54 6.17
CA MET A 358 -18.97 9.37 5.93
C MET A 358 -18.31 8.45 6.97
N GLY A 359 -18.93 8.25 8.15
CA GLY A 359 -18.45 7.38 9.21
C GLY A 359 -17.07 7.81 9.74
N GLU A 360 -16.26 6.83 10.12
CA GLU A 360 -14.89 7.09 10.59
C GLU A 360 -13.97 7.47 9.42
N LEU A 361 -13.41 8.66 9.49
CA LEU A 361 -12.51 9.18 8.47
C LEU A 361 -11.10 8.58 8.61
N SER A 362 -10.32 8.68 7.54
CA SER A 362 -8.90 8.30 7.56
C SER A 362 -8.11 9.11 8.58
N ARG A 363 -7.10 8.49 9.20
CA ARG A 363 -6.24 9.12 10.22
C ARG A 363 -5.45 10.35 9.76
N LEU A 364 -5.39 10.63 8.47
CA LEU A 364 -4.80 11.85 7.91
C LEU A 364 -5.84 12.77 7.27
N SER A 365 -7.14 12.61 7.57
CA SER A 365 -8.18 13.42 6.94
C SER A 365 -8.13 14.89 7.34
N GLY A 366 -7.55 15.24 8.47
CA GLY A 366 -7.24 16.64 8.80
C GLY A 366 -6.25 17.27 7.84
N ALA A 367 -5.14 16.59 7.57
CA ALA A 367 -4.17 17.01 6.54
C ALA A 367 -4.81 16.97 5.13
N ALA A 368 -5.65 15.99 4.87
CA ALA A 368 -6.33 15.83 3.59
C ALA A 368 -7.33 16.97 3.29
N LEU A 369 -8.00 17.51 4.29
CA LEU A 369 -8.84 18.71 4.13
C LEU A 369 -8.04 19.89 3.58
N ILE A 370 -6.78 20.04 4.03
CA ILE A 370 -5.87 21.07 3.55
C ILE A 370 -5.52 20.84 2.09
N TRP A 371 -5.20 19.59 1.68
CA TRP A 371 -4.92 19.27 0.29
C TRP A 371 -6.15 19.49 -0.60
N LEU A 372 -7.31 19.13 -0.09
CA LEU A 372 -8.57 19.33 -0.78
C LEU A 372 -8.87 20.82 -1.00
N SER A 373 -8.61 21.70 -0.03
CA SER A 373 -8.76 23.16 -0.18
C SER A 373 -7.77 23.76 -1.17
N GLN A 374 -6.63 23.12 -1.40
CA GLN A 374 -5.63 23.56 -2.38
C GLN A 374 -5.84 22.97 -3.78
N PHE A 375 -6.92 22.21 -3.98
CA PHE A 375 -7.22 21.58 -5.24
C PHE A 375 -7.67 22.60 -6.29
N GLU A 376 -6.82 22.87 -7.26
CA GLU A 376 -7.08 23.72 -8.42
C GLU A 376 -6.78 22.95 -9.72
N PRO A 377 -7.74 22.20 -10.29
CA PRO A 377 -7.51 21.47 -11.52
C PRO A 377 -7.39 22.44 -12.71
N THR A 378 -6.40 22.21 -13.55
CA THR A 378 -6.11 23.04 -14.72
C THR A 378 -6.34 22.33 -16.05
N THR A 379 -6.50 21.01 -16.04
CA THR A 379 -6.73 20.19 -17.24
C THR A 379 -7.89 19.23 -17.05
N ASP A 380 -8.51 18.85 -18.16
CA ASP A 380 -9.65 17.93 -18.24
C ASP A 380 -9.28 16.66 -19.01
N LYS A 381 -8.12 16.09 -18.71
CA LYS A 381 -7.69 14.84 -19.32
C LYS A 381 -8.54 13.69 -18.78
N LYS A 382 -9.11 12.89 -19.67
CA LYS A 382 -9.81 11.65 -19.29
C LYS A 382 -8.81 10.57 -18.89
N MET A 383 -9.27 9.64 -18.06
CA MET A 383 -8.50 8.41 -17.79
C MET A 383 -8.43 7.56 -19.07
N PRO A 384 -7.29 6.88 -19.32
CA PRO A 384 -7.18 5.98 -20.45
C PRO A 384 -8.11 4.78 -20.28
N THR A 385 -8.66 4.28 -21.40
CA THR A 385 -9.48 3.06 -21.42
C THR A 385 -8.65 1.79 -21.58
N ALA A 386 -7.43 1.93 -22.11
CA ALA A 386 -6.41 0.90 -22.09
C ALA A 386 -5.12 1.49 -21.54
N TRP A 387 -4.47 0.79 -20.62
CA TRP A 387 -3.24 1.27 -20.01
C TRP A 387 -2.35 0.10 -19.60
N LYS A 388 -1.07 0.27 -19.79
CA LYS A 388 -0.03 -0.61 -19.25
C LYS A 388 0.85 0.14 -18.27
N GLY A 389 1.34 -0.54 -17.29
CA GLY A 389 2.45 -0.08 -16.47
C GLY A 389 3.45 -1.19 -16.27
N GLU A 390 4.71 -0.88 -16.51
CA GLU A 390 5.84 -1.77 -16.32
C GLU A 390 6.40 -1.65 -14.88
N GLY A 391 7.45 -2.36 -14.57
CA GLY A 391 8.10 -2.37 -13.26
C GLY A 391 8.20 -3.77 -12.68
N ALA A 392 8.35 -3.86 -11.36
CA ALA A 392 8.53 -5.14 -10.67
C ALA A 392 7.29 -6.07 -10.77
N ASN A 393 6.10 -5.48 -10.87
CA ASN A 393 4.84 -6.16 -11.15
C ASN A 393 4.13 -5.43 -12.30
N PRO A 394 4.46 -5.72 -13.58
CA PRO A 394 3.76 -5.11 -14.71
C PRO A 394 2.28 -5.46 -14.68
N VAL A 395 1.44 -4.46 -14.98
CA VAL A 395 -0.01 -4.60 -15.00
C VAL A 395 -0.61 -3.98 -16.26
N VAL A 396 -1.76 -4.48 -16.66
CA VAL A 396 -2.58 -3.89 -17.72
C VAL A 396 -4.00 -3.71 -17.23
N PHE A 397 -4.64 -2.62 -17.68
CA PHE A 397 -6.06 -2.35 -17.42
C PHE A 397 -6.77 -2.06 -18.74
N PHE A 398 -7.91 -2.72 -18.94
CA PHE A 398 -8.85 -2.40 -20.01
C PHE A 398 -10.18 -2.01 -19.38
N THR A 399 -10.69 -0.85 -19.70
CA THR A 399 -11.95 -0.33 -19.15
C THR A 399 -12.90 0.09 -20.27
N GLY A 400 -14.17 0.28 -19.96
CA GLY A 400 -15.13 0.85 -20.90
C GLY A 400 -15.13 2.39 -20.96
N GLY A 401 -14.44 3.04 -19.99
CA GLY A 401 -14.48 4.50 -19.83
C GLY A 401 -15.62 4.97 -18.91
N GLU A 402 -15.78 6.29 -18.82
CA GLU A 402 -16.70 6.92 -17.87
C GLU A 402 -18.18 6.70 -18.22
N ASP A 403 -18.50 6.62 -19.49
CA ASP A 403 -19.88 6.51 -20.01
C ASP A 403 -20.25 5.07 -20.42
N ASP A 404 -19.46 4.07 -20.02
CA ASP A 404 -19.69 2.69 -20.42
C ASP A 404 -20.92 2.10 -19.69
N PRO A 405 -21.97 1.70 -20.42
CA PRO A 405 -23.17 1.14 -19.83
C PRO A 405 -22.95 -0.24 -19.22
N HIS A 406 -21.85 -0.92 -19.58
CA HIS A 406 -21.53 -2.26 -19.12
C HIS A 406 -20.60 -2.27 -17.91
N ASN A 407 -20.04 -1.12 -17.49
CA ASN A 407 -19.02 -1.06 -16.45
C ASN A 407 -17.91 -2.09 -16.67
N TYR A 408 -17.43 -2.21 -17.93
CA TYR A 408 -16.39 -3.15 -18.31
C TYR A 408 -15.10 -2.83 -17.58
N TYR A 409 -14.55 -3.83 -16.92
CA TYR A 409 -13.26 -3.69 -16.26
C TYR A 409 -12.48 -5.01 -16.31
N PHE A 410 -11.27 -4.93 -16.81
CA PHE A 410 -10.31 -6.02 -16.86
C PHE A 410 -8.99 -5.55 -16.26
N GLY A 411 -8.38 -6.38 -15.42
CA GLY A 411 -7.02 -6.21 -14.93
C GLY A 411 -6.23 -7.49 -15.10
N GLY A 412 -5.04 -7.38 -15.68
CA GLY A 412 -4.08 -8.49 -15.84
C GLY A 412 -2.70 -8.09 -15.35
N LYS A 413 -1.90 -9.05 -14.87
CA LYS A 413 -0.57 -8.76 -14.33
C LYS A 413 0.49 -9.79 -14.67
N GLY A 414 1.73 -9.32 -14.67
CA GLY A 414 2.95 -10.12 -14.61
C GLY A 414 3.61 -10.09 -13.24
N GLY A 415 4.94 -10.04 -13.19
CA GLY A 415 5.73 -10.01 -11.96
C GLY A 415 6.15 -11.38 -11.46
N ARG A 416 6.61 -11.43 -10.20
CA ARG A 416 7.13 -12.65 -9.57
C ARG A 416 6.75 -12.74 -8.10
N GLY A 417 6.74 -13.97 -7.54
CA GLY A 417 6.32 -14.21 -6.16
C GLY A 417 7.23 -13.59 -5.09
N MET A 418 8.52 -13.45 -5.35
CA MET A 418 9.47 -13.01 -4.34
C MET A 418 9.57 -11.49 -4.14
N VAL A 419 8.78 -10.67 -4.83
CA VAL A 419 8.69 -9.24 -4.50
C VAL A 419 8.09 -9.05 -3.10
N ASN A 420 8.29 -7.88 -2.51
CA ASN A 420 7.68 -7.60 -1.20
C ASN A 420 6.15 -7.72 -1.28
N HIS A 421 5.55 -8.45 -0.32
CA HIS A 421 4.12 -8.80 -0.36
C HIS A 421 3.64 -9.55 -1.61
N GLY A 422 4.54 -10.08 -2.46
CA GLY A 422 4.20 -10.78 -3.68
C GLY A 422 3.54 -12.15 -3.43
N ASN A 423 2.76 -12.60 -4.41
CA ASN A 423 2.15 -13.93 -4.49
C ASN A 423 2.60 -14.63 -5.78
N MET A 424 2.35 -15.93 -5.90
CA MET A 424 2.54 -16.67 -7.16
C MET A 424 1.34 -16.44 -8.10
N ASP A 425 1.10 -15.17 -8.43
CA ASP A 425 -0.05 -14.66 -9.17
C ASP A 425 0.33 -14.08 -10.55
N GLY A 426 1.52 -14.40 -11.05
CA GLY A 426 1.97 -14.00 -12.38
C GLY A 426 1.07 -14.56 -13.47
N GLY A 427 0.66 -13.75 -14.46
CA GLY A 427 -0.31 -14.09 -15.49
C GLY A 427 -1.76 -14.15 -15.01
N SER A 428 -2.04 -13.77 -13.76
CA SER A 428 -3.41 -13.72 -13.24
C SER A 428 -4.19 -12.51 -13.75
N PHE A 429 -5.52 -12.62 -13.69
CA PHE A 429 -6.41 -11.55 -14.14
C PHE A 429 -7.72 -11.55 -13.33
N ILE A 430 -8.40 -10.41 -13.39
CA ILE A 430 -9.77 -10.24 -12.89
C ILE A 430 -10.65 -9.64 -13.98
N PHE A 431 -11.98 -9.87 -13.88
CA PHE A 431 -12.94 -9.33 -14.83
C PHE A 431 -14.24 -8.92 -14.15
N GLU A 432 -14.70 -7.71 -14.48
CA GLU A 432 -16.03 -7.23 -14.12
C GLU A 432 -16.82 -6.83 -15.35
N LEU A 433 -18.11 -7.12 -15.33
CA LEU A 433 -19.04 -6.72 -16.38
C LEU A 433 -20.44 -6.54 -15.76
N ASN A 434 -21.13 -5.47 -16.18
CA ASN A 434 -22.49 -5.18 -15.73
C ASN A 434 -22.61 -5.07 -14.19
N GLY A 435 -21.56 -4.60 -13.52
CA GLY A 435 -21.51 -4.44 -12.06
C GLY A 435 -21.28 -5.71 -11.26
N VAL A 436 -20.93 -6.82 -11.92
CA VAL A 436 -20.60 -8.10 -11.29
C VAL A 436 -19.12 -8.41 -11.49
N ARG A 437 -18.43 -8.82 -10.41
CA ARG A 437 -17.07 -9.35 -10.49
C ARG A 437 -17.11 -10.85 -10.76
N TRP A 438 -16.92 -11.21 -12.01
CA TRP A 438 -17.00 -12.59 -12.51
C TRP A 438 -15.75 -13.39 -12.24
N VAL A 439 -14.58 -12.76 -12.44
CA VAL A 439 -13.28 -13.36 -12.13
C VAL A 439 -12.69 -12.61 -10.95
N VAL A 440 -12.37 -13.36 -9.90
CA VAL A 440 -11.90 -12.83 -8.63
C VAL A 440 -10.43 -13.18 -8.37
N ASP A 441 -9.79 -12.42 -7.49
CA ASP A 441 -8.52 -12.78 -6.86
C ASP A 441 -8.76 -12.97 -5.36
N PRO A 442 -8.15 -13.98 -4.70
CA PRO A 442 -8.35 -14.21 -3.27
C PRO A 442 -7.76 -13.11 -2.38
N GLY A 443 -6.88 -12.27 -2.93
CA GLY A 443 -6.30 -11.13 -2.21
C GLY A 443 -5.51 -11.51 -0.97
N ASN A 444 -5.54 -10.64 0.04
CA ASN A 444 -4.80 -10.83 1.28
C ASN A 444 -5.63 -11.52 2.37
N GLN A 445 -4.93 -12.01 3.41
CA GLN A 445 -5.53 -12.51 4.65
C GLN A 445 -4.82 -11.94 5.89
N SER A 446 -5.39 -12.17 7.09
CA SER A 446 -4.92 -11.57 8.33
C SER A 446 -3.53 -12.07 8.73
N TYR A 447 -2.53 -11.21 8.69
CA TYR A 447 -1.16 -11.51 9.16
C TYR A 447 -1.15 -11.91 10.64
N HIS A 448 -1.90 -11.20 11.48
CA HIS A 448 -1.95 -11.51 12.90
C HIS A 448 -2.52 -12.91 13.16
N ALA A 449 -3.53 -13.32 12.40
CA ALA A 449 -4.12 -14.65 12.52
C ALA A 449 -3.11 -15.76 12.20
N LEU A 450 -2.24 -15.54 11.20
CA LEU A 450 -1.17 -16.46 10.83
C LEU A 450 -0.01 -16.42 11.83
N GLU A 451 0.53 -15.25 12.14
CA GLU A 451 1.68 -15.08 13.02
C GLU A 451 1.46 -15.66 14.42
N LYS A 452 0.24 -15.56 14.97
CA LYS A 452 -0.09 -16.11 16.30
C LYS A 452 -0.03 -17.64 16.36
N THR A 453 -0.10 -18.33 15.22
CA THR A 453 0.04 -19.80 15.16
C THR A 453 1.49 -20.24 14.99
N GLY A 454 2.43 -19.28 14.83
CA GLY A 454 3.83 -19.55 14.52
C GLY A 454 4.12 -19.73 13.03
N PHE A 455 3.13 -19.50 12.16
CA PHE A 455 3.27 -19.62 10.70
C PHE A 455 4.32 -18.65 10.16
N ASN A 456 5.28 -19.16 9.37
CA ASN A 456 6.32 -18.34 8.74
C ASN A 456 5.83 -17.66 7.46
N LEU A 457 5.06 -16.59 7.63
CA LEU A 457 4.46 -15.83 6.52
C LEU A 457 5.51 -15.15 5.62
N TRP A 458 6.69 -14.80 6.13
CA TRP A 458 7.62 -13.88 5.46
C TRP A 458 8.74 -14.58 4.69
N GLY A 459 8.76 -15.92 4.70
CA GLY A 459 9.68 -16.70 3.87
C GLY A 459 9.38 -16.52 2.37
N ARG A 460 10.43 -16.41 1.54
CA ARG A 460 10.30 -16.19 0.09
C ARG A 460 11.07 -17.22 -0.75
N CYS A 461 11.73 -18.19 -0.12
CA CYS A 461 12.36 -19.30 -0.83
C CYS A 461 11.30 -20.15 -1.55
N GLN A 462 11.70 -20.94 -2.55
CA GLN A 462 10.78 -21.79 -3.32
C GLN A 462 9.94 -22.72 -2.43
N ASP A 463 10.55 -23.32 -1.41
CA ASP A 463 9.92 -24.27 -0.50
C ASP A 463 9.47 -23.63 0.82
N CYS A 464 9.31 -22.30 0.86
CA CYS A 464 8.89 -21.61 2.06
C CYS A 464 7.43 -21.86 2.39
N GLU A 465 7.13 -21.91 3.70
CA GLU A 465 5.80 -22.19 4.25
C GLU A 465 4.70 -21.25 3.71
N ARG A 466 5.06 -20.00 3.37
CA ARG A 466 4.15 -19.02 2.76
C ARG A 466 3.34 -19.60 1.60
N TRP A 467 3.95 -20.42 0.77
CA TRP A 467 3.36 -20.95 -0.46
C TRP A 467 2.41 -22.12 -0.25
N THR A 468 2.20 -22.54 1.01
CA THR A 468 1.13 -23.50 1.33
C THR A 468 -0.25 -22.87 1.33
N LEU A 469 -0.33 -21.55 1.51
CA LEU A 469 -1.60 -20.82 1.58
C LEU A 469 -2.19 -20.58 0.20
N LEU A 470 -3.50 -20.83 0.06
CA LEU A 470 -4.26 -20.63 -1.17
C LEU A 470 -4.18 -19.16 -1.69
N THR A 471 -4.15 -18.19 -0.80
CA THR A 471 -4.01 -16.77 -1.16
C THR A 471 -2.61 -16.38 -1.61
N LYS A 472 -1.62 -17.28 -1.56
CA LYS A 472 -0.21 -16.99 -1.84
C LYS A 472 0.37 -17.81 -2.97
N ASN A 473 -0.16 -18.99 -3.20
CA ASN A 473 0.31 -19.88 -4.27
C ASN A 473 -0.52 -19.74 -5.56
N ASN A 474 -0.02 -20.33 -6.67
CA ASN A 474 -0.69 -20.25 -7.98
C ASN A 474 -2.02 -21.00 -8.04
N TYR A 475 -2.32 -21.90 -7.10
CA TYR A 475 -3.58 -22.64 -7.13
C TYR A 475 -4.81 -21.79 -6.77
N GLY A 476 -4.60 -20.64 -6.14
CA GLY A 476 -5.65 -19.67 -5.76
C GLY A 476 -5.86 -18.54 -6.77
N HIS A 477 -5.14 -18.53 -7.90
CA HIS A 477 -5.17 -17.42 -8.85
C HIS A 477 -5.62 -17.87 -10.25
N SER A 478 -6.17 -16.95 -11.06
CA SER A 478 -6.59 -17.21 -12.45
C SER A 478 -5.36 -17.22 -13.37
N THR A 479 -4.56 -18.27 -13.30
CA THR A 479 -3.30 -18.43 -14.03
C THR A 479 -3.16 -19.83 -14.62
N ILE A 480 -1.96 -20.22 -15.05
CA ILE A 480 -1.63 -21.55 -15.54
C ILE A 480 -0.82 -22.28 -14.49
N THR A 481 -1.12 -23.56 -14.29
CA THR A 481 -0.30 -24.47 -13.50
C THR A 481 0.14 -25.63 -14.39
N VAL A 482 1.40 -26.05 -14.33
CA VAL A 482 1.92 -27.21 -15.06
C VAL A 482 2.28 -28.30 -14.08
N ASN A 483 1.86 -29.54 -14.37
CA ASN A 483 2.09 -30.75 -13.54
C ASN A 483 1.59 -30.62 -12.08
N GLY A 484 0.74 -29.65 -11.78
CA GLY A 484 0.34 -29.36 -10.39
C GLY A 484 1.45 -28.73 -9.54
N GLU A 485 2.50 -28.19 -10.16
CA GLU A 485 3.64 -27.61 -9.45
C GLU A 485 3.46 -26.13 -9.12
N LEU A 486 4.18 -25.66 -8.10
CA LEU A 486 4.23 -24.24 -7.73
C LEU A 486 5.00 -23.44 -8.78
N HIS A 487 4.56 -22.24 -9.05
CA HIS A 487 5.33 -21.26 -9.82
C HIS A 487 6.74 -21.06 -9.22
N ARG A 488 7.72 -20.77 -10.06
CA ARG A 488 9.06 -20.39 -9.61
C ARG A 488 8.99 -19.01 -8.95
N THR A 489 9.40 -18.93 -7.69
CA THR A 489 9.33 -17.66 -6.92
C THR A 489 10.13 -16.54 -7.54
N GLU A 490 11.27 -16.87 -8.20
CA GLU A 490 12.15 -15.94 -8.91
C GLU A 490 11.71 -15.72 -10.36
N GLY A 491 10.86 -16.60 -10.90
CA GLY A 491 10.41 -16.55 -12.28
C GLY A 491 9.60 -15.29 -12.56
N LEU A 492 10.14 -14.41 -13.41
CA LEU A 492 9.51 -13.14 -13.76
C LEU A 492 8.58 -13.32 -14.97
N VAL A 493 7.33 -12.96 -14.79
CA VAL A 493 6.36 -12.79 -15.89
C VAL A 493 6.46 -11.36 -16.40
N THR A 494 6.89 -11.20 -17.65
CA THR A 494 7.16 -9.89 -18.25
C THR A 494 6.11 -9.52 -19.28
N LEU A 495 5.74 -8.23 -19.35
CA LEU A 495 4.92 -7.69 -20.43
C LEU A 495 5.80 -7.56 -21.69
N THR A 496 5.47 -8.26 -22.76
CA THR A 496 6.27 -8.30 -23.99
C THR A 496 5.65 -7.50 -25.15
N ASP A 497 4.34 -7.33 -25.14
CA ASP A 497 3.62 -6.53 -26.14
C ASP A 497 2.39 -5.87 -25.55
N PHE A 498 2.07 -4.68 -26.04
CA PHE A 498 0.87 -3.93 -25.69
C PHE A 498 0.39 -3.11 -26.88
N LYS A 499 -0.88 -3.29 -27.21
CA LYS A 499 -1.55 -2.54 -28.27
C LYS A 499 -2.75 -1.78 -27.68
N ASP A 500 -2.74 -0.47 -27.85
CA ASP A 500 -3.87 0.39 -27.50
C ASP A 500 -4.95 0.39 -28.59
N GLY A 501 -6.10 0.96 -28.31
CA GLY A 501 -7.19 1.15 -29.28
C GLY A 501 -8.54 0.66 -28.79
N GLU A 502 -9.48 0.42 -29.71
CA GLU A 502 -10.83 -0.07 -29.39
C GLU A 502 -10.82 -1.52 -28.92
N GLN A 503 -9.90 -2.32 -29.43
CA GLN A 503 -9.63 -3.70 -29.04
C GLN A 503 -8.19 -3.80 -28.53
N PRO A 504 -7.91 -3.33 -27.31
CA PRO A 504 -6.56 -3.37 -26.76
C PRO A 504 -6.13 -4.80 -26.46
N GLU A 505 -4.84 -5.04 -26.63
CA GLU A 505 -4.21 -6.33 -26.40
C GLU A 505 -2.97 -6.20 -25.51
N ALA A 506 -2.66 -7.22 -24.72
CA ALA A 506 -1.44 -7.27 -23.94
C ALA A 506 -0.92 -8.71 -23.87
N THR A 507 0.37 -8.91 -24.11
CA THR A 507 1.02 -10.23 -24.08
C THR A 507 2.06 -10.28 -22.99
N PHE A 508 2.02 -11.34 -22.19
CA PHE A 508 2.95 -11.62 -21.12
C PHE A 508 3.72 -12.91 -21.41
N ASP A 509 5.04 -12.87 -21.25
CA ASP A 509 5.88 -14.08 -21.25
C ASP A 509 5.85 -14.70 -19.86
N MET A 510 5.37 -15.94 -19.78
CA MET A 510 5.24 -16.74 -18.56
C MET A 510 6.31 -17.82 -18.42
N THR A 511 7.22 -17.95 -19.37
CA THR A 511 8.19 -19.06 -19.43
C THR A 511 8.99 -19.21 -18.13
N ALA A 512 9.53 -18.12 -17.63
CA ALA A 512 10.37 -18.14 -16.43
C ALA A 512 9.63 -18.58 -15.16
N THR A 513 8.35 -18.25 -15.02
CA THR A 513 7.55 -18.62 -13.83
C THR A 513 7.13 -20.09 -13.85
N LEU A 514 6.95 -20.66 -15.04
CA LEU A 514 6.65 -22.09 -15.22
C LEU A 514 7.91 -22.97 -15.24
N GLY A 515 9.08 -22.32 -15.40
CA GLY A 515 10.38 -22.98 -15.33
C GLY A 515 10.61 -24.01 -16.43
N ASP A 516 11.33 -25.08 -16.11
CA ASP A 516 11.72 -26.14 -17.05
C ASP A 516 10.58 -27.14 -17.42
N PHE A 517 9.38 -26.89 -16.90
CA PHE A 517 8.19 -27.63 -17.31
C PHE A 517 7.65 -27.23 -18.69
N VAL A 518 8.11 -26.11 -19.24
CA VAL A 518 7.76 -25.65 -20.59
C VAL A 518 9.02 -25.16 -21.33
N SER A 519 8.99 -25.25 -22.67
CA SER A 519 10.04 -24.65 -23.51
C SER A 519 9.76 -23.15 -23.71
N SER A 520 8.51 -22.78 -23.86
CA SER A 520 8.03 -21.40 -23.86
C SER A 520 6.57 -21.34 -23.42
N ALA A 521 6.16 -20.20 -22.85
CA ALA A 521 4.76 -19.94 -22.53
C ALA A 521 4.47 -18.45 -22.62
N SER A 522 3.39 -18.08 -23.26
CA SER A 522 2.88 -16.71 -23.30
C SER A 522 1.38 -16.69 -23.01
N ARG A 523 0.91 -15.59 -22.43
CA ARG A 523 -0.51 -15.30 -22.20
C ARG A 523 -0.86 -13.97 -22.80
N LYS A 524 -1.90 -13.95 -23.60
CA LYS A 524 -2.41 -12.75 -24.24
C LYS A 524 -3.82 -12.43 -23.74
N PHE A 525 -4.04 -11.20 -23.39
CA PHE A 525 -5.33 -10.64 -23.01
C PHE A 525 -5.82 -9.74 -24.13
N ILE A 526 -7.08 -9.90 -24.55
CA ILE A 526 -7.68 -9.14 -25.65
C ILE A 526 -9.06 -8.65 -25.22
N LYS A 527 -9.28 -7.36 -25.24
CA LYS A 527 -10.64 -6.79 -25.15
C LYS A 527 -11.30 -6.95 -26.51
N ASP A 528 -11.98 -8.05 -26.73
CA ASP A 528 -12.57 -8.42 -28.02
C ASP A 528 -13.79 -7.53 -28.38
N SER A 529 -14.61 -7.22 -27.37
CA SER A 529 -15.79 -6.37 -27.54
C SER A 529 -16.10 -5.57 -26.26
N PRO A 530 -17.12 -4.68 -26.26
CA PRO A 530 -17.56 -4.00 -25.05
C PRO A 530 -18.04 -4.92 -23.92
N THR A 531 -18.28 -6.21 -24.21
CA THR A 531 -18.84 -7.17 -23.24
C THR A 531 -18.05 -8.46 -23.14
N SER A 532 -16.92 -8.59 -23.81
CA SER A 532 -16.11 -9.82 -23.82
C SER A 532 -14.61 -9.55 -23.66
N VAL A 533 -13.92 -10.56 -23.14
CA VAL A 533 -12.47 -10.65 -23.07
C VAL A 533 -12.04 -12.02 -23.55
N VAL A 534 -10.98 -12.08 -24.37
CA VAL A 534 -10.35 -13.33 -24.80
C VAL A 534 -9.03 -13.49 -24.06
N ILE A 535 -8.81 -14.68 -23.51
CA ILE A 535 -7.55 -15.10 -22.90
C ILE A 535 -6.95 -16.16 -23.83
N GLU A 536 -5.81 -15.87 -24.42
CA GLU A 536 -5.10 -16.75 -25.35
C GLU A 536 -3.76 -17.15 -24.74
N ASP A 537 -3.55 -18.45 -24.56
CA ASP A 537 -2.32 -19.02 -24.04
C ASP A 537 -1.63 -19.86 -25.10
N GLU A 538 -0.37 -19.54 -25.40
CA GLU A 538 0.50 -20.36 -26.23
C GLU A 538 1.56 -21.02 -25.37
N ILE A 539 1.60 -22.37 -25.35
CA ILE A 539 2.52 -23.13 -24.51
C ILE A 539 3.22 -24.19 -25.37
N GLU A 540 4.53 -24.07 -25.46
CA GLU A 540 5.38 -25.11 -26.03
C GLU A 540 5.85 -26.05 -24.91
N LYS A 541 5.40 -27.30 -24.99
CA LYS A 541 5.73 -28.35 -24.02
C LYS A 541 7.22 -28.66 -24.01
N SER A 542 7.79 -28.93 -22.84
CA SER A 542 9.08 -29.60 -22.69
C SER A 542 8.89 -31.12 -22.54
N GLU A 543 9.98 -31.88 -22.48
CA GLU A 543 9.93 -33.30 -22.16
C GLU A 543 9.37 -33.62 -20.77
N LYS A 544 9.28 -32.62 -19.90
CA LYS A 544 8.77 -32.74 -18.53
C LYS A 544 7.29 -32.36 -18.39
N THR A 545 6.65 -31.88 -19.45
CA THR A 545 5.24 -31.47 -19.40
C THR A 545 4.35 -32.71 -19.44
N GLU A 546 3.61 -32.95 -18.37
CA GLU A 546 2.63 -34.04 -18.28
C GLU A 546 1.19 -33.54 -18.35
N LEU A 547 0.92 -32.41 -17.65
CA LEU A 547 -0.41 -31.80 -17.51
C LEU A 547 -0.34 -30.29 -17.45
N ILE A 548 -1.13 -29.61 -18.27
CA ILE A 548 -1.36 -28.18 -18.20
C ILE A 548 -2.74 -27.95 -17.61
N THR A 549 -2.84 -27.13 -16.56
CA THR A 549 -4.10 -26.71 -15.95
C THR A 549 -4.31 -25.23 -16.18
N TRP A 550 -5.27 -24.88 -17.01
CA TRP A 550 -5.76 -23.51 -17.11
C TRP A 550 -6.77 -23.25 -15.99
N GLN A 551 -6.70 -22.10 -15.32
CA GLN A 551 -7.47 -21.81 -14.12
C GLN A 551 -8.19 -20.46 -14.20
N LEU A 552 -9.45 -20.43 -13.72
CA LEU A 552 -10.24 -19.23 -13.54
C LEU A 552 -10.92 -19.27 -12.17
N MET A 553 -10.67 -18.25 -11.36
CA MET A 553 -11.25 -18.11 -10.01
C MET A 553 -12.56 -17.33 -10.07
N THR A 554 -13.63 -17.87 -9.47
CA THR A 554 -14.93 -17.19 -9.40
C THR A 554 -15.64 -17.49 -8.08
N ALA A 555 -16.51 -16.58 -7.66
CA ALA A 555 -17.47 -16.80 -6.57
C ALA A 555 -18.90 -17.04 -7.09
N ALA A 556 -19.13 -16.94 -8.40
CA ALA A 556 -20.40 -17.18 -9.05
C ALA A 556 -20.84 -18.64 -8.95
N ASP A 557 -22.10 -18.92 -9.11
CA ASP A 557 -22.59 -20.26 -9.38
C ASP A 557 -22.16 -20.68 -10.79
N VAL A 558 -21.74 -21.94 -10.94
CA VAL A 558 -21.15 -22.44 -12.18
C VAL A 558 -21.92 -23.68 -12.66
N GLU A 559 -22.40 -23.60 -13.89
CA GLU A 559 -22.96 -24.73 -14.64
C GLU A 559 -22.00 -25.08 -15.80
N ILE A 560 -21.50 -26.30 -15.83
CA ILE A 560 -20.66 -26.78 -16.93
C ILE A 560 -21.55 -27.19 -18.09
N VAL A 561 -21.25 -26.66 -19.28
CA VAL A 561 -21.91 -26.96 -20.55
C VAL A 561 -20.89 -27.49 -21.56
N PRO A 562 -21.31 -28.14 -22.64
CA PRO A 562 -20.36 -28.75 -23.60
C PRO A 562 -19.33 -27.75 -24.16
N GLU A 563 -19.71 -26.51 -24.38
CA GLU A 563 -18.84 -25.48 -24.94
C GLU A 563 -18.06 -24.68 -23.88
N GLY A 564 -18.24 -24.98 -22.57
CA GLY A 564 -17.57 -24.22 -21.51
C GLY A 564 -18.31 -24.19 -20.19
N ALA A 565 -18.69 -23.01 -19.69
CA ALA A 565 -19.45 -22.85 -18.46
C ALA A 565 -20.37 -21.62 -18.52
N ILE A 566 -21.49 -21.68 -17.78
CA ILE A 566 -22.35 -20.54 -17.48
C ILE A 566 -22.13 -20.17 -16.02
N LEU A 567 -21.78 -18.91 -15.79
CA LEU A 567 -21.61 -18.31 -14.47
C LEU A 567 -22.86 -17.49 -14.15
N THR A 568 -23.44 -17.70 -12.97
CA THR A 568 -24.62 -16.95 -12.51
C THR A 568 -24.30 -16.25 -11.19
N GLN A 569 -24.50 -14.93 -11.15
CA GLN A 569 -24.32 -14.13 -9.94
C GLN A 569 -25.20 -12.88 -10.00
N ASP A 570 -25.81 -12.49 -8.87
CA ASP A 570 -26.66 -11.29 -8.76
C ASP A 570 -27.78 -11.23 -9.83
N GLY A 571 -28.33 -12.38 -10.23
CA GLY A 571 -29.37 -12.50 -11.25
C GLY A 571 -28.90 -12.20 -12.67
N LYS A 572 -27.61 -12.24 -12.93
CA LYS A 572 -26.97 -12.06 -14.23
C LYS A 572 -26.19 -13.31 -14.61
N GLU A 573 -25.88 -13.43 -15.90
CA GLU A 573 -25.13 -14.54 -16.46
C GLU A 573 -23.92 -14.06 -17.25
N LEU A 574 -22.84 -14.85 -17.17
CA LEU A 574 -21.65 -14.73 -18.03
C LEU A 574 -21.32 -16.11 -18.61
N LYS A 575 -21.08 -16.18 -19.92
CA LYS A 575 -20.61 -17.39 -20.57
C LYS A 575 -19.08 -17.42 -20.62
N VAL A 576 -18.49 -18.53 -20.20
CA VAL A 576 -17.08 -18.87 -20.42
C VAL A 576 -17.03 -19.91 -21.53
N GLU A 577 -16.39 -19.59 -22.65
CA GLU A 577 -16.28 -20.48 -23.81
C GLU A 577 -14.87 -21.05 -23.95
N ASN A 578 -14.77 -22.38 -24.16
CA ASN A 578 -13.54 -23.06 -24.52
C ASN A 578 -13.42 -23.08 -26.05
N LEU A 579 -12.63 -22.15 -26.60
CA LEU A 579 -12.53 -21.97 -28.07
C LEU A 579 -11.50 -22.89 -28.73
N SER A 580 -10.44 -23.28 -28.02
CA SER A 580 -9.27 -23.94 -28.60
C SER A 580 -9.32 -25.45 -28.45
N HIS A 581 -9.97 -25.98 -27.42
CA HIS A 581 -9.93 -27.37 -27.05
C HIS A 581 -11.35 -27.97 -26.85
N PRO A 582 -12.21 -27.98 -27.88
CA PRO A 582 -13.62 -28.37 -27.75
C PRO A 582 -13.83 -29.80 -27.26
N ASP A 583 -12.82 -30.66 -27.40
CA ASP A 583 -12.85 -32.05 -26.94
C ASP A 583 -12.60 -32.18 -25.42
N TYR A 584 -12.16 -31.12 -24.73
CA TYR A 584 -11.93 -31.10 -23.29
C TYR A 584 -13.00 -30.27 -22.59
N MET A 585 -13.70 -30.91 -21.66
CA MET A 585 -14.69 -30.19 -20.84
C MET A 585 -14.02 -29.45 -19.69
N LEU A 586 -14.56 -28.29 -19.34
CA LEU A 586 -14.23 -27.63 -18.11
C LEU A 586 -14.69 -28.46 -16.90
N SER A 587 -14.01 -28.30 -15.79
CA SER A 587 -14.40 -28.83 -14.48
C SER A 587 -14.40 -27.73 -13.41
N VAL A 588 -15.08 -28.00 -12.29
CA VAL A 588 -15.21 -27.05 -11.18
C VAL A 588 -14.71 -27.68 -9.90
N VAL A 589 -13.80 -27.00 -9.22
CA VAL A 589 -13.30 -27.38 -7.90
C VAL A 589 -13.81 -26.36 -6.89
N SER A 590 -14.54 -26.80 -5.86
CA SER A 590 -14.92 -25.94 -4.75
C SER A 590 -13.70 -25.64 -3.88
N LEU A 591 -13.49 -24.38 -3.57
CA LEU A 591 -12.48 -23.89 -2.62
C LEU A 591 -13.13 -23.28 -1.37
N TYR A 592 -14.39 -23.61 -1.14
CA TYR A 592 -15.11 -23.28 0.09
C TYR A 592 -15.83 -24.55 0.61
N PRO A 593 -15.53 -24.99 1.85
CA PRO A 593 -14.51 -24.44 2.74
C PRO A 593 -13.10 -24.51 2.12
N ALA A 594 -12.22 -23.57 2.51
CA ALA A 594 -10.87 -23.52 1.98
C ALA A 594 -10.05 -24.79 2.34
N PRO A 595 -9.04 -25.18 1.52
CA PRO A 595 -8.30 -26.43 1.70
C PRO A 595 -7.61 -26.58 3.04
N LEU A 596 -7.07 -25.50 3.62
CA LEU A 596 -6.41 -25.51 4.91
C LEU A 596 -7.17 -24.67 5.94
N GLU A 597 -7.11 -25.06 7.20
CA GLU A 597 -7.70 -24.30 8.33
C GLU A 597 -7.14 -22.87 8.40
N LEU A 598 -5.87 -22.70 8.03
CA LEU A 598 -5.20 -21.39 8.01
C LEU A 598 -5.56 -20.53 6.80
N ASP A 599 -6.15 -21.11 5.77
CA ASP A 599 -6.54 -20.37 4.58
C ASP A 599 -7.68 -19.39 4.87
N ARG A 600 -7.68 -18.27 4.14
CA ARG A 600 -8.80 -17.35 4.13
C ARG A 600 -10.05 -18.05 3.61
N GLN A 601 -11.11 -18.02 4.41
CA GLN A 601 -12.42 -18.52 3.98
C GLN A 601 -13.10 -17.46 3.10
N ILE A 602 -13.35 -17.80 1.85
CA ILE A 602 -14.05 -16.96 0.88
C ILE A 602 -15.29 -17.71 0.43
N GLU A 603 -16.46 -17.24 0.87
CA GLU A 603 -17.74 -17.88 0.60
C GLU A 603 -17.97 -18.03 -0.91
N GLY A 604 -18.35 -19.23 -1.33
CA GLY A 604 -18.65 -19.55 -2.72
C GLY A 604 -17.45 -19.65 -3.66
N LEU A 605 -16.21 -19.45 -3.17
CA LEU A 605 -15.02 -19.49 -4.04
C LEU A 605 -14.89 -20.84 -4.73
N LYS A 606 -14.68 -20.79 -6.05
CA LYS A 606 -14.51 -21.94 -6.93
C LYS A 606 -13.37 -21.68 -7.92
N ARG A 607 -12.75 -22.75 -8.37
CA ARG A 607 -11.79 -22.74 -9.47
C ARG A 607 -12.38 -23.54 -10.63
N ILE A 608 -12.57 -22.89 -11.77
CA ILE A 608 -12.87 -23.54 -13.04
C ILE A 608 -11.54 -23.95 -13.65
N GLU A 609 -11.47 -25.19 -14.14
CA GLU A 609 -10.25 -25.77 -14.71
C GLU A 609 -10.50 -26.32 -16.10
N LEU A 610 -9.51 -26.14 -16.99
CA LEU A 610 -9.33 -26.93 -18.20
C LEU A 610 -8.03 -27.72 -18.06
N LEU A 611 -8.15 -29.06 -18.11
CA LEU A 611 -7.04 -29.99 -17.98
C LEU A 611 -6.60 -30.45 -19.38
N ILE A 612 -5.36 -30.16 -19.77
CA ILE A 612 -4.77 -30.48 -21.08
C ILE A 612 -3.55 -31.38 -20.86
N PRO A 613 -3.64 -32.70 -21.17
CA PRO A 613 -2.53 -33.67 -21.04
C PRO A 613 -1.36 -33.40 -21.98
#